data_b297c329a06b469c1e6f9e49774af4c2
#
_entry.id   b297c329a06b469c1e6f9e49774af4c2
#
_cell.length_a   1.000
_cell.length_b   1.000
_cell.length_c   1.000
_cell.angle_alpha   90.00
_cell.angle_beta   90.00
_cell.angle_gamma   90.00
#
_symmetry.space_group_name_H-M   'P 1'
#
loop_
_entity.id
_entity.type
_entity.pdbx_description
1 polymer ?
#
loop_
_entity_poly.entity_id
_entity_poly.type
_entity_poly.pdbx_seq_one_letter_code
_entity_poly.pdbx_strand_id
1 'polypeptide(L)'
;MLIELSKLEKFKMKALDDELGSVDDIIFEGHSFDIRYVVADTRKWFVGGHVLLRMAAFGELNLPDELVSVNLTKEQIKNSPKPSDHEPFSRSFEQRLNDHYGWDHYWLQAPGGIPTNSGPTFVGRQAYVPGLLSTKDEQIPLGVDENEARQTTDKPSLQSFDHLNKFHVHAKNGEVGKLVDCIIDYNTSKIRYLIVDVGGFLSKELVAITPDMLSEISHFDRTITVTVEKGLIEEAPEFDYDKPFTRENEELIYRHYGMAPYWELSESTK
;
A
#
# COMPACT_ATOMS: atom_id res chain seq x y z
N MET A 1 5.25 3.95 13.63
CA MET A 1 4.02 4.44 14.31
C MET A 1 2.83 3.84 13.58
N LEU A 2 1.94 3.20 14.33
CA LEU A 2 0.72 2.62 13.79
C LEU A 2 -0.42 3.66 13.80
N ILE A 3 -1.17 3.72 12.71
CA ILE A 3 -2.34 4.60 12.57
C ILE A 3 -3.39 3.93 11.69
N GLU A 4 -4.66 4.09 12.01
CA GLU A 4 -5.77 3.65 11.20
C GLU A 4 -5.90 4.51 9.93
N LEU A 5 -6.19 3.89 8.79
CA LEU A 5 -6.39 4.63 7.54
C LEU A 5 -7.54 5.63 7.67
N SER A 6 -8.66 5.22 8.26
CA SER A 6 -9.82 6.10 8.50
C SER A 6 -9.51 7.32 9.40
N LYS A 7 -8.47 7.25 10.24
CA LYS A 7 -7.95 8.43 10.96
C LYS A 7 -7.07 9.28 10.04
N LEU A 8 -6.18 8.66 9.28
CA LEU A 8 -5.28 9.37 8.37
C LEU A 8 -6.05 10.16 7.29
N GLU A 9 -7.16 9.64 6.80
CA GLU A 9 -8.06 10.32 5.84
C GLU A 9 -8.63 11.66 6.34
N LYS A 10 -8.69 11.84 7.66
CA LYS A 10 -9.12 13.11 8.27
C LYS A 10 -8.02 14.17 8.26
N PHE A 11 -6.78 13.74 8.06
CA PHE A 11 -5.63 14.64 8.12
C PHE A 11 -5.58 15.54 6.91
N LYS A 12 -5.39 16.83 7.19
CA LYS A 12 -5.06 17.82 6.15
C LYS A 12 -3.60 17.66 5.78
N MET A 13 -3.32 17.79 4.50
CA MET A 13 -1.96 17.80 3.99
C MET A 13 -1.45 19.23 3.86
N LYS A 14 -0.20 19.45 4.27
CA LYS A 14 0.49 20.72 4.13
C LYS A 14 1.74 20.53 3.28
N ALA A 15 1.71 21.07 2.07
CA ALA A 15 2.89 21.18 1.21
C ALA A 15 3.91 22.17 1.80
N LEU A 16 5.09 22.27 1.19
CA LEU A 16 6.15 23.19 1.65
C LEU A 16 5.71 24.67 1.62
N ASP A 17 4.82 25.02 0.73
CA ASP A 17 4.41 26.40 0.42
C ASP A 17 2.93 26.72 0.69
N ASP A 18 2.05 25.72 0.85
CA ASP A 18 0.62 25.96 1.09
C ASP A 18 -0.11 24.71 1.60
N GLU A 19 -1.39 24.83 1.99
CA GLU A 19 -2.27 23.69 2.21
C GLU A 19 -2.55 22.98 0.89
N LEU A 20 -2.73 21.64 0.94
CA LEU A 20 -2.83 20.82 -0.26
C LEU A 20 -4.14 20.05 -0.41
N GLY A 21 -4.79 19.67 0.66
CA GLY A 21 -5.97 18.81 0.65
C GLY A 21 -5.96 17.83 1.80
N SER A 22 -6.50 16.64 1.58
CA SER A 22 -6.53 15.56 2.55
C SER A 22 -6.10 14.25 1.92
N VAL A 23 -5.76 13.29 2.75
CA VAL A 23 -5.60 11.90 2.32
C VAL A 23 -6.98 11.36 1.96
N ASP A 24 -7.09 10.59 0.89
CA ASP A 24 -8.34 10.00 0.40
C ASP A 24 -8.29 8.46 0.39
N ASP A 25 -7.15 7.89 0.00
CA ASP A 25 -6.97 6.44 -0.09
C ASP A 25 -5.48 6.09 -0.07
N ILE A 26 -5.17 4.81 0.01
CA ILE A 26 -3.82 4.26 -0.20
C ILE A 26 -3.81 3.22 -1.31
N ILE A 27 -2.73 3.21 -2.07
CA ILE A 27 -2.45 2.19 -3.08
C ILE A 27 -1.31 1.33 -2.58
N PHE A 28 -1.54 0.04 -2.51
CA PHE A 28 -0.58 -0.92 -1.97
C PHE A 28 -0.35 -2.11 -2.91
N GLU A 29 0.74 -2.80 -2.71
CA GLU A 29 1.07 -4.02 -3.43
C GLU A 29 0.35 -5.22 -2.78
N GLY A 30 -0.40 -5.99 -3.57
CA GLY A 30 -1.37 -6.97 -3.06
C GLY A 30 -0.77 -8.21 -2.38
N HIS A 31 0.53 -8.47 -2.55
CA HIS A 31 1.21 -9.61 -1.90
C HIS A 31 1.99 -9.18 -0.67
N SER A 32 2.75 -8.10 -0.78
CA SER A 32 3.61 -7.62 0.31
C SER A 32 2.92 -6.68 1.29
N PHE A 33 1.78 -6.11 0.89
CA PHE A 33 1.06 -5.07 1.61
C PHE A 33 1.89 -3.79 1.85
N ASP A 34 2.92 -3.58 1.03
CA ASP A 34 3.69 -2.34 1.03
C ASP A 34 2.87 -1.24 0.36
N ILE A 35 2.71 -0.11 1.06
CA ILE A 35 2.04 1.07 0.52
C ILE A 35 2.97 1.73 -0.48
N ARG A 36 2.54 1.79 -1.73
CA ARG A 36 3.29 2.43 -2.81
C ARG A 36 2.93 3.90 -2.96
N TYR A 37 1.65 4.22 -2.85
CA TYR A 37 1.15 5.58 -3.00
C TYR A 37 0.06 5.89 -2.00
N VAL A 38 -0.03 7.15 -1.62
CA VAL A 38 -1.17 7.77 -0.96
C VAL A 38 -1.94 8.55 -2.03
N VAL A 39 -3.23 8.37 -2.09
CA VAL A 39 -4.13 9.18 -2.92
C VAL A 39 -4.47 10.45 -2.16
N ALA A 40 -4.12 11.57 -2.73
CA ALA A 40 -4.39 12.90 -2.18
C ALA A 40 -5.58 13.55 -2.89
N ASP A 41 -6.62 13.92 -2.14
CA ASP A 41 -7.72 14.73 -2.67
C ASP A 41 -7.33 16.20 -2.74
N THR A 42 -7.13 16.70 -3.95
CA THR A 42 -6.74 18.08 -4.22
C THR A 42 -7.83 18.90 -4.89
N ARG A 43 -9.07 18.40 -4.97
CA ARG A 43 -10.19 19.02 -5.71
C ARG A 43 -10.49 20.46 -5.30
N LYS A 44 -10.24 20.82 -4.06
CA LYS A 44 -10.46 22.18 -3.55
C LYS A 44 -9.42 23.19 -4.06
N TRP A 45 -8.27 22.73 -4.53
CA TRP A 45 -7.13 23.58 -4.91
C TRP A 45 -6.78 23.52 -6.39
N PHE A 46 -7.08 22.38 -7.05
CA PHE A 46 -6.74 22.16 -8.46
C PHE A 46 -7.89 21.56 -9.26
N VAL A 47 -8.00 21.95 -10.50
CA VAL A 47 -8.83 21.23 -11.48
C VAL A 47 -8.12 19.93 -11.82
N GLY A 48 -8.71 18.80 -11.41
CA GLY A 48 -8.18 17.49 -11.78
C GLY A 48 -8.13 16.44 -10.65
N GLY A 49 -8.66 16.72 -9.46
CA GLY A 49 -9.06 15.72 -8.50
C GLY A 49 -7.92 15.13 -7.68
N HIS A 50 -7.65 13.84 -7.89
CA HIS A 50 -6.70 13.08 -7.09
C HIS A 50 -5.30 13.08 -7.69
N VAL A 51 -4.30 13.04 -6.82
CA VAL A 51 -2.89 12.85 -7.19
C VAL A 51 -2.30 11.72 -6.35
N LEU A 52 -1.30 11.04 -6.89
CA LEU A 52 -0.59 9.98 -6.19
C LEU A 52 0.73 10.50 -5.64
N LEU A 53 0.94 10.30 -4.34
CA LEU A 53 2.16 10.68 -3.63
C LEU A 53 2.75 9.44 -2.95
N ARG A 54 4.06 9.27 -2.99
CA ARG A 54 4.71 8.21 -2.20
C ARG A 54 4.73 8.57 -0.73
N MET A 55 4.65 7.57 0.15
CA MET A 55 4.83 7.76 1.59
C MET A 55 6.14 8.47 1.94
N ALA A 56 7.21 8.26 1.16
CA ALA A 56 8.48 8.96 1.33
C ALA A 56 8.42 10.48 1.13
N ALA A 57 7.39 11.00 0.47
CA ALA A 57 7.14 12.44 0.35
C ALA A 57 6.47 13.04 1.59
N PHE A 58 5.90 12.18 2.45
CA PHE A 58 5.27 12.62 3.70
C PHE A 58 6.33 12.76 4.79
N GLY A 59 6.18 13.78 5.61
CA GLY A 59 7.07 14.09 6.73
C GLY A 59 6.40 13.85 8.07
N GLU A 60 6.39 14.86 8.91
CA GLU A 60 5.85 14.75 10.27
C GLU A 60 4.32 14.64 10.26
N LEU A 61 3.82 13.74 11.10
CA LEU A 61 2.41 13.55 11.38
C LEU A 61 2.07 14.20 12.71
N ASN A 62 1.30 15.27 12.68
CA ASN A 62 0.81 15.98 13.86
C ASN A 62 -0.59 15.47 14.21
N LEU A 63 -0.67 14.55 15.17
CA LEU A 63 -1.92 13.95 15.61
C LEU A 63 -2.92 14.94 16.23
N PRO A 64 -2.49 15.86 17.12
CA PRO A 64 -3.40 16.83 17.74
C PRO A 64 -4.07 17.79 16.75
N ASP A 65 -3.36 18.18 15.70
CA ASP A 65 -3.86 19.13 14.70
C ASP A 65 -4.44 18.43 13.46
N GLU A 66 -4.42 17.10 13.43
CA GLU A 66 -4.81 16.27 12.25
C GLU A 66 -4.13 16.80 10.98
N LEU A 67 -2.81 17.00 11.04
CA LEU A 67 -2.02 17.56 9.97
C LEU A 67 -0.86 16.65 9.59
N VAL A 68 -0.64 16.46 8.30
CA VAL A 68 0.54 15.77 7.78
C VAL A 68 1.31 16.67 6.84
N SER A 69 2.62 16.79 7.04
CA SER A 69 3.49 17.55 6.15
C SER A 69 3.83 16.75 4.90
N VAL A 70 3.97 17.44 3.76
CA VAL A 70 4.38 16.86 2.48
C VAL A 70 5.59 17.66 1.95
N ASN A 71 6.72 16.97 1.74
CA ASN A 71 7.99 17.54 1.32
C ASN A 71 8.05 17.84 -0.20
N LEU A 72 6.97 18.39 -0.73
CA LEU A 72 6.79 18.80 -2.11
C LEU A 72 6.12 20.18 -2.16
N THR A 73 6.37 20.93 -3.21
CA THR A 73 5.65 22.19 -3.44
C THR A 73 4.30 21.94 -4.08
N LYS A 74 3.37 22.87 -3.89
CA LYS A 74 2.05 22.84 -4.51
C LYS A 74 2.14 22.78 -6.05
N GLU A 75 3.13 23.45 -6.65
CA GLU A 75 3.34 23.43 -8.08
C GLU A 75 3.79 22.06 -8.60
N GLN A 76 4.71 21.38 -7.90
CA GLN A 76 5.10 20.00 -8.22
C GLN A 76 3.90 19.06 -8.19
N ILE A 77 3.05 19.17 -7.19
CA ILE A 77 1.87 18.33 -7.02
C ILE A 77 0.81 18.64 -8.08
N LYS A 78 0.58 19.92 -8.38
CA LYS A 78 -0.36 20.34 -9.43
C LYS A 78 -0.01 19.79 -10.81
N ASN A 79 1.26 19.74 -11.13
CA ASN A 79 1.78 19.29 -12.43
C ASN A 79 2.02 17.77 -12.49
N SER A 80 1.67 17.04 -11.43
CA SER A 80 1.80 15.58 -11.37
C SER A 80 1.03 14.89 -12.50
N PRO A 81 1.60 13.85 -13.11
CA PRO A 81 0.87 12.94 -13.97
C PRO A 81 -0.37 12.39 -13.25
N LYS A 82 -1.50 12.36 -13.93
CA LYS A 82 -2.75 11.84 -13.38
C LYS A 82 -3.00 10.45 -13.91
N PRO A 83 -3.54 9.55 -13.06
CA PRO A 83 -3.97 8.25 -13.54
C PRO A 83 -5.09 8.44 -14.57
N SER A 84 -5.12 7.59 -15.59
CA SER A 84 -6.24 7.55 -16.53
C SER A 84 -7.36 6.65 -15.99
N ASP A 85 -8.60 6.94 -16.36
CA ASP A 85 -9.76 6.14 -15.95
C ASP A 85 -9.71 4.69 -16.45
N HIS A 86 -8.87 4.42 -17.49
CA HIS A 86 -8.79 3.11 -18.14
C HIS A 86 -7.61 2.24 -17.68
N GLU A 87 -6.51 2.86 -17.23
CA GLU A 87 -5.31 2.17 -16.74
C GLU A 87 -4.64 2.97 -15.60
N PRO A 88 -5.27 3.04 -14.44
CA PRO A 88 -4.78 3.92 -13.36
C PRO A 88 -3.39 3.53 -12.85
N PHE A 89 -3.02 2.24 -12.88
CA PHE A 89 -1.78 1.72 -12.29
C PHE A 89 -0.91 0.95 -13.29
N SER A 90 -0.86 1.40 -14.54
CA SER A 90 0.06 0.81 -15.51
C SER A 90 1.51 1.15 -15.17
N ARG A 91 2.44 0.26 -15.53
CA ARG A 91 3.88 0.48 -15.33
C ARG A 91 4.36 1.77 -16.02
N SER A 92 3.82 2.07 -17.19
CA SER A 92 4.13 3.31 -17.92
C SER A 92 3.65 4.57 -17.19
N PHE A 93 2.52 4.50 -16.49
CA PHE A 93 2.06 5.59 -15.64
C PHE A 93 2.98 5.77 -14.42
N GLU A 94 3.31 4.69 -13.71
CA GLU A 94 4.23 4.75 -12.58
C GLU A 94 5.60 5.30 -12.98
N GLN A 95 6.09 4.95 -14.18
CA GLN A 95 7.36 5.50 -14.69
C GLN A 95 7.27 7.01 -14.84
N ARG A 96 6.23 7.52 -15.52
CA ARG A 96 6.05 8.98 -15.68
C ARG A 96 5.92 9.70 -14.34
N LEU A 97 5.22 9.07 -13.37
CA LEU A 97 5.03 9.63 -12.03
C LEU A 97 6.36 9.72 -11.28
N ASN A 98 7.15 8.65 -11.31
CA ASN A 98 8.46 8.62 -10.67
C ASN A 98 9.44 9.59 -11.33
N ASP A 99 9.46 9.67 -12.65
CA ASP A 99 10.30 10.62 -13.39
C ASP A 99 9.91 12.08 -13.05
N HIS A 100 8.62 12.38 -12.93
CA HIS A 100 8.13 13.71 -12.56
C HIS A 100 8.64 14.19 -11.20
N TYR A 101 8.62 13.29 -10.20
CA TYR A 101 9.07 13.61 -8.85
C TYR A 101 10.56 13.34 -8.61
N GLY A 102 11.26 12.74 -9.56
CA GLY A 102 12.65 12.30 -9.39
C GLY A 102 12.78 11.11 -8.41
N TRP A 103 11.77 10.26 -8.33
CA TRP A 103 11.80 9.09 -7.46
C TRP A 103 12.42 7.88 -8.16
N ASP A 104 13.13 7.04 -7.37
CA ASP A 104 13.65 5.78 -7.87
C ASP A 104 12.53 4.82 -8.29
N HIS A 105 12.79 4.04 -9.33
CA HIS A 105 11.89 2.97 -9.77
C HIS A 105 12.09 1.74 -8.88
N TYR A 106 11.19 1.48 -7.92
CA TYR A 106 11.30 0.40 -6.94
C TYR A 106 11.44 -0.99 -7.58
N TRP A 107 10.90 -1.18 -8.77
CA TRP A 107 10.99 -2.44 -9.51
C TRP A 107 12.35 -2.68 -10.19
N LEU A 108 13.22 -1.69 -10.25
CA LEU A 108 14.60 -1.83 -10.75
C LEU A 108 15.59 -2.19 -9.64
N GLN A 109 15.17 -2.15 -8.39
CA GLN A 109 16.00 -2.53 -7.24
C GLN A 109 16.08 -4.06 -7.19
N ALA A 110 17.27 -4.62 -7.41
CA ALA A 110 17.50 -6.05 -7.25
C ALA A 110 17.19 -6.50 -5.81
N PRO A 111 16.68 -7.71 -5.56
CA PRO A 111 16.56 -8.26 -4.23
C PRO A 111 17.94 -8.25 -3.55
N GLY A 112 18.11 -7.46 -2.48
CA GLY A 112 19.39 -7.29 -1.78
C GLY A 112 20.18 -6.02 -2.14
N GLY A 113 19.63 -5.13 -2.97
CA GLY A 113 20.23 -3.82 -3.26
C GLY A 113 20.19 -2.89 -2.05
N ILE A 114 21.36 -2.32 -1.69
CA ILE A 114 21.49 -1.31 -0.64
C ILE A 114 20.63 -0.11 -1.03
N PRO A 115 19.75 0.44 -0.14
CA PRO A 115 19.05 1.68 -0.41
C PRO A 115 20.09 2.79 -0.64
N THR A 116 20.23 3.25 -1.85
CA THR A 116 21.04 4.44 -2.12
C THR A 116 20.22 5.65 -1.67
N ASN A 117 20.46 6.06 -0.44
CA ASN A 117 19.98 7.32 0.10
C ASN A 117 20.87 8.43 -0.51
N SER A 118 20.69 8.69 -1.80
CA SER A 118 21.40 9.72 -2.55
C SER A 118 20.40 10.78 -2.95
N GLY A 119 20.59 11.96 -2.41
CA GLY A 119 19.95 13.20 -2.85
C GLY A 119 20.09 13.39 -4.38
N PRO A 120 19.52 14.46 -4.96
CA PRO A 120 19.30 14.59 -6.40
C PRO A 120 20.60 14.40 -7.17
N THR A 121 20.77 13.23 -7.74
CA THR A 121 21.92 12.97 -8.62
C THR A 121 21.49 13.18 -10.06
N PHE A 122 22.08 14.18 -10.62
CA PHE A 122 22.04 14.63 -11.99
C PHE A 122 21.87 13.50 -13.02
N VAL A 123 20.90 13.68 -13.89
CA VAL A 123 20.71 13.00 -15.17
C VAL A 123 22.03 13.00 -15.95
N GLY A 124 22.52 11.84 -16.33
CA GLY A 124 23.60 11.75 -17.29
C GLY A 124 24.59 10.61 -17.18
N ARG A 125 24.23 9.47 -16.59
CA ARG A 125 25.02 8.25 -16.80
C ARG A 125 24.10 7.06 -17.04
N GLN A 126 24.06 6.60 -18.29
CA GLN A 126 23.71 5.23 -18.61
C GLN A 126 24.54 4.33 -17.69
N ALA A 127 23.88 3.59 -16.80
CA ALA A 127 24.56 2.57 -16.04
C ALA A 127 25.07 1.52 -17.03
N TYR A 128 26.36 1.54 -17.27
CA TYR A 128 27.06 0.49 -17.98
C TYR A 128 27.00 -0.77 -17.07
N VAL A 129 26.17 -1.71 -17.42
CA VAL A 129 26.17 -3.06 -16.84
C VAL A 129 27.10 -3.90 -17.73
N PRO A 130 28.33 -4.24 -17.27
CA PRO A 130 29.20 -5.12 -18.02
C PRO A 130 28.54 -6.49 -18.16
N GLY A 131 28.20 -6.91 -19.37
CA GLY A 131 27.64 -8.23 -19.66
C GLY A 131 26.30 -8.22 -20.40
N LEU A 132 25.61 -7.08 -20.58
CA LEU A 132 24.33 -7.03 -21.30
C LEU A 132 24.45 -6.63 -22.77
N LEU A 133 25.66 -6.45 -23.28
CA LEU A 133 25.93 -6.24 -24.71
C LEU A 133 26.84 -7.34 -25.24
N SER A 134 26.34 -8.52 -25.29
CA SER A 134 26.84 -9.61 -26.12
C SER A 134 25.69 -10.62 -26.25
N THR A 135 25.22 -10.94 -27.31
CA THR A 135 25.58 -11.14 -28.70
C THR A 135 24.40 -11.74 -29.41
N LYS A 136 24.28 -11.45 -30.69
CA LYS A 136 23.99 -12.36 -31.78
C LYS A 136 23.14 -13.61 -31.46
N ASP A 137 22.00 -13.64 -32.15
CA ASP A 137 21.42 -14.84 -32.77
C ASP A 137 21.24 -16.06 -31.85
N GLU A 138 20.30 -16.00 -30.90
CA GLU A 138 19.54 -17.19 -30.55
C GLU A 138 18.09 -16.97 -31.03
N GLN A 139 17.72 -17.79 -32.02
CA GLN A 139 16.39 -17.85 -32.56
C GLN A 139 15.40 -18.23 -31.46
N ILE A 140 14.53 -17.29 -31.11
CA ILE A 140 13.37 -17.54 -30.27
C ILE A 140 12.46 -18.54 -31.02
N PRO A 141 11.98 -19.62 -30.39
CA PRO A 141 11.07 -20.55 -31.04
C PRO A 141 9.81 -19.80 -31.50
N LEU A 142 9.52 -19.90 -32.79
CA LEU A 142 8.32 -19.40 -33.42
C LEU A 142 7.09 -20.05 -32.76
N GLY A 143 6.31 -19.31 -32.01
CA GLY A 143 5.03 -19.79 -31.49
C GLY A 143 4.48 -19.16 -30.22
N VAL A 144 5.17 -18.21 -29.60
CA VAL A 144 4.62 -17.43 -28.49
C VAL A 144 4.44 -15.99 -28.96
N ASP A 145 3.21 -15.49 -28.92
CA ASP A 145 2.93 -14.10 -29.24
C ASP A 145 3.69 -13.22 -28.25
N GLU A 146 4.71 -12.50 -28.74
CA GLU A 146 5.56 -11.62 -27.91
C GLU A 146 4.75 -10.57 -27.14
N ASN A 147 3.54 -10.26 -27.59
CA ASN A 147 2.63 -9.34 -26.93
C ASN A 147 1.91 -9.98 -25.72
N GLU A 148 1.60 -11.28 -25.76
CA GLU A 148 1.01 -11.98 -24.62
C GLU A 148 2.04 -12.23 -23.50
N ALA A 149 3.27 -12.62 -23.85
CA ALA A 149 4.33 -12.86 -22.86
C ALA A 149 4.76 -11.58 -22.14
N ARG A 150 4.73 -10.42 -22.82
CA ARG A 150 5.02 -9.11 -22.21
C ARG A 150 3.86 -8.58 -21.36
N GLN A 151 2.63 -8.96 -21.64
CA GLN A 151 1.45 -8.49 -20.88
C GLN A 151 1.28 -9.15 -19.51
N THR A 152 1.84 -10.34 -19.29
CA THR A 152 1.67 -11.07 -18.02
C THR A 152 2.70 -10.70 -16.93
N THR A 153 3.84 -10.10 -17.30
CA THR A 153 4.90 -9.74 -16.34
C THR A 153 4.92 -8.27 -15.94
N ASP A 154 4.10 -7.41 -16.54
CA ASP A 154 4.25 -5.96 -16.45
C ASP A 154 3.10 -5.22 -15.74
N LYS A 155 2.07 -5.92 -15.25
CA LYS A 155 1.01 -5.30 -14.44
C LYS A 155 1.43 -5.33 -12.96
N PRO A 156 1.64 -4.15 -12.34
CA PRO A 156 1.81 -4.12 -10.90
C PRO A 156 0.54 -4.66 -10.23
N SER A 157 0.70 -5.51 -9.23
CA SER A 157 -0.41 -6.02 -8.41
C SER A 157 -0.91 -4.95 -7.43
N LEU A 158 -0.97 -3.69 -7.88
CA LEU A 158 -1.37 -2.55 -7.07
C LEU A 158 -2.88 -2.54 -6.86
N GLN A 159 -3.26 -2.30 -5.62
CA GLN A 159 -4.65 -2.29 -5.16
C GLN A 159 -4.96 -1.02 -4.38
N SER A 160 -6.16 -0.49 -4.58
CA SER A 160 -6.76 0.59 -3.79
C SER A 160 -7.41 -0.01 -2.56
N PHE A 161 -7.17 0.58 -1.39
CA PHE A 161 -7.82 0.11 -0.17
C PHE A 161 -9.32 0.46 -0.18
N ASP A 162 -9.70 1.64 -0.66
CA ASP A 162 -11.11 2.01 -0.80
C ASP A 162 -11.89 1.02 -1.66
N HIS A 163 -11.26 0.47 -2.72
CA HIS A 163 -11.88 -0.58 -3.52
C HIS A 163 -12.11 -1.88 -2.75
N LEU A 164 -11.24 -2.22 -1.79
CA LEU A 164 -11.40 -3.42 -0.94
C LEU A 164 -12.33 -3.18 0.25
N ASN A 165 -12.60 -1.94 0.60
CA ASN A 165 -13.51 -1.59 1.68
C ASN A 165 -14.88 -2.24 1.45
N LYS A 166 -15.40 -2.92 2.49
CA LYS A 166 -16.65 -3.71 2.46
C LYS A 166 -16.58 -5.03 1.68
N PHE A 167 -15.40 -5.50 1.26
CA PHE A 167 -15.28 -6.87 0.80
C PHE A 167 -15.62 -7.84 1.93
N HIS A 168 -16.27 -8.95 1.57
CA HIS A 168 -16.60 -9.99 2.52
C HIS A 168 -15.35 -10.80 2.86
N VAL A 169 -15.14 -11.06 4.15
CA VAL A 169 -14.04 -11.89 4.64
C VAL A 169 -14.54 -13.30 4.87
N HIS A 170 -13.92 -14.26 4.20
CA HIS A 170 -14.23 -15.68 4.26
C HIS A 170 -13.10 -16.45 4.93
N ALA A 171 -13.43 -17.15 6.01
CA ALA A 171 -12.58 -18.14 6.63
C ALA A 171 -12.78 -19.52 5.97
N LYS A 172 -12.00 -20.53 6.36
CA LYS A 172 -12.09 -21.91 5.81
C LYS A 172 -13.49 -22.51 5.88
N ASN A 173 -14.26 -22.16 6.88
CA ASN A 173 -15.56 -22.76 7.21
C ASN A 173 -16.73 -21.78 7.15
N GLY A 174 -16.57 -20.62 6.53
CA GLY A 174 -17.69 -19.71 6.27
C GLY A 174 -17.31 -18.23 6.28
N GLU A 175 -18.29 -17.41 5.99
CA GLU A 175 -18.16 -15.96 6.03
C GLU A 175 -18.01 -15.48 7.47
N VAL A 176 -17.08 -14.56 7.70
CA VAL A 176 -16.74 -13.98 9.00
C VAL A 176 -17.37 -12.62 9.17
N GLY A 177 -17.26 -11.76 8.15
CA GLY A 177 -17.69 -10.37 8.22
C GLY A 177 -17.23 -9.55 7.03
N LYS A 178 -16.94 -8.26 7.25
CA LYS A 178 -16.53 -7.34 6.19
C LYS A 178 -15.28 -6.57 6.57
N LEU A 179 -14.39 -6.37 5.60
CA LEU A 179 -13.28 -5.42 5.74
C LEU A 179 -13.85 -4.00 5.88
N VAL A 180 -13.39 -3.26 6.89
CA VAL A 180 -13.87 -1.90 7.16
C VAL A 180 -12.77 -0.86 7.29
N ASP A 181 -11.53 -1.28 7.62
CA ASP A 181 -10.38 -0.37 7.77
C ASP A 181 -9.07 -1.16 7.73
N CYS A 182 -7.94 -0.45 7.77
CA CYS A 182 -6.64 -1.04 8.01
C CYS A 182 -5.78 -0.18 8.96
N ILE A 183 -4.82 -0.83 9.60
CA ILE A 183 -3.79 -0.15 10.39
C ILE A 183 -2.50 -0.17 9.59
N ILE A 184 -1.97 1.00 9.33
CA ILE A 184 -0.72 1.20 8.61
C ILE A 184 0.42 1.54 9.57
N ASP A 185 1.60 1.00 9.28
CA ASP A 185 2.83 1.49 9.88
C ASP A 185 3.36 2.64 9.02
N TYR A 186 3.14 3.85 9.51
CA TYR A 186 3.52 5.08 8.83
C TYR A 186 5.03 5.15 8.54
N ASN A 187 5.87 4.58 9.42
CA ASN A 187 7.33 4.65 9.27
C ASN A 187 7.87 3.66 8.24
N THR A 188 7.24 2.49 8.12
CA THR A 188 7.68 1.44 7.18
C THR A 188 6.84 1.39 5.91
N SER A 189 5.82 2.26 5.80
CA SER A 189 4.90 2.31 4.65
C SER A 189 4.25 0.95 4.36
N LYS A 190 3.70 0.30 5.40
CA LYS A 190 3.15 -1.04 5.27
C LYS A 190 1.82 -1.18 6.00
N ILE A 191 0.87 -1.89 5.38
CA ILE A 191 -0.34 -2.33 6.07
C ILE A 191 0.05 -3.47 7.01
N ARG A 192 -0.22 -3.30 8.31
CA ARG A 192 0.08 -4.28 9.36
C ARG A 192 -1.13 -5.11 9.77
N TYR A 193 -2.31 -4.49 9.76
CA TYR A 193 -3.55 -5.16 10.12
C TYR A 193 -4.69 -4.73 9.22
N LEU A 194 -5.62 -5.64 9.00
CA LEU A 194 -6.91 -5.39 8.38
C LEU A 194 -7.97 -5.45 9.48
N ILE A 195 -8.86 -4.48 9.54
CA ILE A 195 -9.94 -4.41 10.53
C ILE A 195 -11.21 -4.98 9.89
N VAL A 196 -11.73 -6.01 10.52
CA VAL A 196 -12.91 -6.75 10.06
C VAL A 196 -14.05 -6.51 11.03
N ASP A 197 -15.21 -6.14 10.52
CA ASP A 197 -16.45 -6.11 11.28
C ASP A 197 -17.07 -7.51 11.24
N VAL A 198 -16.97 -8.22 12.37
CA VAL A 198 -17.51 -9.58 12.58
C VAL A 198 -18.89 -9.55 13.24
N GLY A 199 -19.35 -8.36 13.59
CA GLY A 199 -20.64 -8.16 14.23
C GLY A 199 -21.81 -8.50 13.32
N GLY A 200 -22.92 -8.88 13.93
CA GLY A 200 -24.18 -9.10 13.23
C GLY A 200 -24.90 -7.80 12.89
N PHE A 201 -26.14 -7.93 12.41
CA PHE A 201 -26.97 -6.78 11.98
C PHE A 201 -27.21 -5.72 13.08
N LEU A 202 -27.11 -6.09 14.34
CA LEU A 202 -27.46 -5.23 15.49
C LEU A 202 -26.27 -4.73 16.30
N SER A 203 -25.07 -5.29 16.11
CA SER A 203 -23.88 -4.91 16.87
C SER A 203 -22.67 -4.83 15.94
N LYS A 204 -21.90 -3.76 16.08
CA LYS A 204 -20.60 -3.64 15.44
C LYS A 204 -19.55 -4.26 16.37
N GLU A 205 -18.85 -5.24 15.89
CA GLU A 205 -17.77 -5.91 16.61
C GLU A 205 -16.54 -5.99 15.70
N LEU A 206 -15.48 -5.34 16.09
CA LEU A 206 -14.30 -5.16 15.26
C LEU A 206 -13.15 -6.02 15.79
N VAL A 207 -12.50 -6.70 14.89
CA VAL A 207 -11.28 -7.47 15.16
C VAL A 207 -10.19 -7.13 14.15
N ALA A 208 -8.94 -7.31 14.55
CA ALA A 208 -7.79 -7.13 13.66
C ALA A 208 -7.25 -8.49 13.20
N ILE A 209 -7.04 -8.65 11.90
CA ILE A 209 -6.33 -9.78 11.30
C ILE A 209 -5.04 -9.29 10.63
N THR A 210 -4.04 -10.17 10.49
CA THR A 210 -2.78 -9.82 9.83
C THR A 210 -2.85 -10.19 8.34
N PRO A 211 -2.18 -9.43 7.44
CA PRO A 211 -2.10 -9.79 6.03
C PRO A 211 -1.55 -11.18 5.75
N ASP A 212 -0.68 -11.70 6.62
CA ASP A 212 -0.10 -13.06 6.49
C ASP A 212 -1.15 -14.18 6.60
N MET A 213 -2.35 -13.86 7.08
CA MET A 213 -3.46 -14.82 7.13
C MET A 213 -4.22 -14.91 5.82
N LEU A 214 -4.01 -13.99 4.87
CA LEU A 214 -4.72 -13.97 3.61
C LEU A 214 -4.18 -15.03 2.64
N SER A 215 -5.09 -15.68 1.93
CA SER A 215 -4.75 -16.59 0.82
C SER A 215 -5.14 -16.03 -0.54
N GLU A 216 -6.22 -15.24 -0.61
CA GLU A 216 -6.74 -14.74 -1.87
C GLU A 216 -7.54 -13.43 -1.68
N ILE A 217 -7.47 -12.54 -2.67
CA ILE A 217 -8.37 -11.39 -2.83
C ILE A 217 -9.05 -11.52 -4.19
N SER A 218 -10.35 -11.81 -4.19
CA SER A 218 -11.17 -11.89 -5.42
C SER A 218 -11.92 -10.56 -5.61
N HIS A 219 -11.53 -9.81 -6.64
CA HIS A 219 -12.23 -8.59 -7.03
C HIS A 219 -13.56 -8.87 -7.69
N PHE A 220 -13.68 -10.01 -8.37
CA PHE A 220 -14.91 -10.43 -9.04
C PHE A 220 -16.01 -10.72 -8.02
N ASP A 221 -15.69 -11.51 -6.99
CA ASP A 221 -16.63 -11.91 -5.94
C ASP A 221 -16.71 -10.90 -4.81
N ARG A 222 -15.81 -9.92 -4.77
CA ARG A 222 -15.61 -8.97 -3.68
C ARG A 222 -15.37 -9.68 -2.35
N THR A 223 -14.44 -10.63 -2.36
CA THR A 223 -14.11 -11.45 -1.20
C THR A 223 -12.63 -11.44 -0.89
N ILE A 224 -12.32 -11.58 0.40
CA ILE A 224 -10.98 -11.79 0.94
C ILE A 224 -11.02 -13.13 1.67
N THR A 225 -10.22 -14.09 1.22
CA THR A 225 -10.14 -15.43 1.84
C THR A 225 -8.95 -15.51 2.78
N VAL A 226 -9.18 -16.03 3.99
CA VAL A 226 -8.15 -16.24 5.00
C VAL A 226 -7.93 -17.72 5.32
N THR A 227 -6.74 -18.04 5.83
CA THR A 227 -6.26 -19.42 6.04
C THR A 227 -6.66 -20.02 7.38
N VAL A 228 -7.45 -19.34 8.19
CA VAL A 228 -7.86 -19.75 9.54
C VAL A 228 -9.35 -20.08 9.58
N GLU A 229 -9.80 -20.67 10.67
CA GLU A 229 -11.21 -20.97 10.93
C GLU A 229 -11.95 -19.72 11.41
N LYS A 230 -13.25 -19.65 11.10
CA LYS A 230 -14.12 -18.53 11.46
C LYS A 230 -14.12 -18.21 12.96
N GLY A 231 -14.31 -19.24 13.81
CA GLY A 231 -14.35 -19.05 15.25
C GLY A 231 -13.08 -18.42 15.82
N LEU A 232 -11.91 -18.72 15.23
CA LEU A 232 -10.66 -18.10 15.68
C LEU A 232 -10.64 -16.59 15.42
N ILE A 233 -11.31 -16.11 14.37
CA ILE A 233 -11.41 -14.67 14.09
C ILE A 233 -12.47 -14.02 14.98
N GLU A 234 -13.63 -14.67 15.15
CA GLU A 234 -14.72 -14.15 16.00
C GLU A 234 -14.34 -14.06 17.49
N GLU A 235 -13.43 -14.90 17.96
CA GLU A 235 -12.91 -14.89 19.34
C GLU A 235 -11.65 -13.99 19.50
N ALA A 236 -11.23 -13.27 18.46
CA ALA A 236 -10.05 -12.42 18.53
C ALA A 236 -10.25 -11.23 19.47
N PRO A 237 -9.15 -10.65 20.00
CA PRO A 237 -9.24 -9.42 20.79
C PRO A 237 -9.97 -8.32 20.04
N GLU A 238 -10.96 -7.70 20.72
CA GLU A 238 -11.75 -6.61 20.17
C GLU A 238 -10.86 -5.40 19.82
N PHE A 239 -11.08 -4.84 18.62
CA PHE A 239 -10.48 -3.60 18.20
C PHE A 239 -11.42 -2.44 18.49
N ASP A 240 -10.90 -1.38 19.11
CA ASP A 240 -11.67 -0.22 19.53
C ASP A 240 -10.99 1.07 19.00
N TYR A 241 -11.69 1.83 18.15
CA TYR A 241 -11.19 3.09 17.59
C TYR A 241 -10.94 4.18 18.64
N ASP A 242 -11.61 4.08 19.78
CA ASP A 242 -11.50 5.10 20.84
C ASP A 242 -10.29 4.86 21.75
N LYS A 243 -9.62 3.73 21.59
CA LYS A 243 -8.42 3.36 22.34
C LYS A 243 -7.15 3.41 21.46
N PRO A 244 -6.00 3.81 22.03
CA PRO A 244 -4.74 3.71 21.31
C PRO A 244 -4.41 2.26 20.95
N PHE A 245 -4.03 2.01 19.71
CA PHE A 245 -3.52 0.71 19.28
C PHE A 245 -2.04 0.59 19.67
N THR A 246 -1.76 -0.17 20.72
CA THR A 246 -0.45 -0.26 21.36
C THR A 246 0.28 -1.55 21.00
N ARG A 247 1.57 -1.64 21.34
CA ARG A 247 2.35 -2.88 21.22
C ARG A 247 1.72 -4.04 22.01
N GLU A 248 1.10 -3.78 23.14
CA GLU A 248 0.41 -4.79 23.93
C GLU A 248 -0.80 -5.37 23.17
N ASN A 249 -1.54 -4.53 22.44
CA ASN A 249 -2.64 -5.00 21.58
C ASN A 249 -2.09 -5.90 20.46
N GLU A 250 -0.98 -5.51 19.83
CA GLU A 250 -0.32 -6.32 18.80
C GLU A 250 0.10 -7.69 19.35
N GLU A 251 0.75 -7.73 20.53
CA GLU A 251 1.15 -8.99 21.19
C GLU A 251 -0.04 -9.90 21.50
N LEU A 252 -1.17 -9.33 21.94
CA LEU A 252 -2.40 -10.09 22.19
C LEU A 252 -2.93 -10.72 20.90
N ILE A 253 -2.95 -9.97 19.80
CA ILE A 253 -3.39 -10.44 18.48
C ILE A 253 -2.50 -11.60 17.99
N TYR A 254 -1.17 -11.40 17.98
CA TYR A 254 -0.25 -12.45 17.54
C TYR A 254 -0.33 -13.71 18.40
N ARG A 255 -0.45 -13.55 19.72
CA ARG A 255 -0.64 -14.68 20.66
C ARG A 255 -1.93 -15.42 20.40
N HIS A 256 -3.04 -14.70 20.16
CA HIS A 256 -4.34 -15.28 19.88
C HIS A 256 -4.31 -16.14 18.60
N TYR A 257 -3.69 -15.64 17.54
CA TYR A 257 -3.57 -16.36 16.28
C TYR A 257 -2.44 -17.40 16.26
N GLY A 258 -1.63 -17.50 17.32
CA GLY A 258 -0.49 -18.42 17.39
C GLY A 258 0.60 -18.12 16.35
N MET A 259 0.78 -16.87 15.99
CA MET A 259 1.73 -16.41 14.97
C MET A 259 2.92 -15.72 15.61
N ALA A 260 4.09 -15.80 14.95
CA ALA A 260 5.26 -15.01 15.34
C ALA A 260 5.08 -13.54 14.92
N PRO A 261 5.35 -12.58 15.82
CA PRO A 261 5.23 -11.16 15.49
C PRO A 261 6.22 -10.73 14.41
N TYR A 262 5.82 -9.79 13.51
CA TYR A 262 6.67 -9.29 12.42
C TYR A 262 7.97 -8.65 12.91
N TRP A 263 8.01 -8.10 14.12
CA TRP A 263 9.22 -7.48 14.68
C TRP A 263 10.26 -8.51 15.15
N GLU A 264 9.87 -9.75 15.48
CA GLU A 264 10.80 -10.84 15.79
C GLU A 264 11.41 -11.44 14.52
N LEU A 265 10.62 -11.50 13.42
CA LEU A 265 11.09 -12.01 12.14
C LEU A 265 12.18 -11.12 11.51
N SER A 266 12.15 -9.81 11.80
CA SER A 266 13.14 -8.84 11.31
C SER A 266 14.50 -8.94 12.02
N GLU A 267 14.57 -9.50 13.22
CA GLU A 267 15.81 -9.66 13.98
C GLU A 267 16.57 -10.94 13.62
N SER A 268 15.89 -11.94 13.07
CA SER A 268 16.51 -13.21 12.67
C SER A 268 17.25 -13.16 11.33
N THR A 269 17.23 -12.02 10.63
CA THR A 269 17.87 -11.83 9.31
C THR A 269 19.12 -10.93 9.39
N LYS A 270 19.58 -10.61 10.59
CA LYS A 270 20.87 -9.95 10.87
C LYS A 270 21.87 -10.97 11.37
#